data_dfa6792e5d84bee3319b00bd3c5c17b7
#
_entry.id   dfa6792e5d84bee3319b00bd3c5c17b7
#
_cell.length_a   1.000
_cell.length_b   1.000
_cell.length_c   1.000
_cell.angle_alpha   90.00
_cell.angle_beta   90.00
_cell.angle_gamma   90.00
#
_symmetry.space_group_name_H-M   'P 1'
#
loop_
_entity.id
_entity.type
_entity.pdbx_description
1 polymer ?
#
loop_
_entity_poly.entity_id
_entity_poly.type
_entity_poly.pdbx_seq_one_letter_code
_entity_poly.pdbx_strand_id
1 'polypeptide(L)'
;MMRTDEEMLYDDELSDDLLTSTESEEGDGELYEHFRVEVDKGQVPVRIDKFLFERMQHSSRNRIQKAADAGFIHVNGAPVKSNYQVRPEDTITLMLDRPKHDNTIEAEDIPLDIVYEDNALMVVNKPAGLVVHPGAGNFHGTLINAIAWHLKDLPSFDPNDPEVGLVHRIDKDTSGLLVIAKTPDAKTILGKQFFNKTTHRSYNALVWGNLTADEGRIEGNIARDPKDRLRMTVFPPDSEIGKPAVTHYRVLERFGYTTLIECILETGRTHQIRAHMKHIGHPLFGDERYGGTEILRGQRSSSYKAFIRNCLTLCNRQALHARTLGFVHPVTGQQMDFTSDLPQDLASLITKWREFINGHTGIDNQ
;
A
#
# COMPACT_ATOMS: atom_id res chain seq x y z
N MET A 1 -25.82 10.24 7.48
CA MET A 1 -24.80 11.22 7.94
C MET A 1 -23.93 11.50 6.73
N MET A 2 -23.83 12.73 6.25
CA MET A 2 -22.98 13.03 5.07
C MET A 2 -21.52 12.89 5.48
N ARG A 3 -20.75 12.11 4.72
CA ARG A 3 -19.28 12.03 4.88
C ARG A 3 -18.65 13.39 4.58
N THR A 4 -17.63 13.77 5.31
CA THR A 4 -16.90 15.02 5.08
C THR A 4 -15.99 14.87 3.86
N ASP A 5 -15.61 15.98 3.21
CA ASP A 5 -14.66 15.97 2.07
C ASP A 5 -13.30 15.34 2.46
N GLU A 6 -12.92 15.43 3.73
CA GLU A 6 -11.70 14.82 4.29
C GLU A 6 -11.80 13.29 4.42
N GLU A 7 -12.96 12.76 4.81
CA GLU A 7 -13.23 11.31 4.85
C GLU A 7 -13.25 10.71 3.44
N MET A 8 -13.69 11.48 2.44
CA MET A 8 -13.69 11.06 1.04
C MET A 8 -12.30 10.99 0.43
N LEU A 9 -11.39 11.90 0.80
CA LEU A 9 -9.99 11.90 0.31
C LEU A 9 -9.19 10.72 0.88
N TYR A 10 -9.49 10.28 2.10
CA TYR A 10 -8.86 9.13 2.72
C TYR A 10 -9.28 7.80 2.05
N ASP A 11 -10.57 7.62 1.80
CA ASP A 11 -11.10 6.47 1.05
C ASP A 11 -10.53 6.41 -0.39
N ASP A 12 -10.27 7.55 -1.02
CA ASP A 12 -9.63 7.63 -2.36
C ASP A 12 -8.18 7.11 -2.35
N GLU A 13 -7.42 7.33 -1.28
CA GLU A 13 -6.02 6.88 -1.22
C GLU A 13 -5.88 5.36 -1.06
N LEU A 14 -6.79 4.72 -0.31
CA LEU A 14 -6.84 3.26 -0.17
C LEU A 14 -7.48 2.58 -1.39
N SER A 15 -8.44 3.24 -2.04
CA SER A 15 -9.23 2.67 -3.13
C SER A 15 -8.67 2.92 -4.54
N ASP A 16 -7.77 3.89 -4.74
CA ASP A 16 -7.11 4.15 -6.03
C ASP A 16 -6.34 2.90 -6.54
N ASP A 17 -5.80 2.08 -5.63
CA ASP A 17 -5.13 0.83 -5.99
C ASP A 17 -6.13 -0.29 -6.40
N LEU A 18 -7.36 -0.26 -5.90
CA LEU A 18 -8.39 -1.24 -6.27
C LEU A 18 -8.93 -1.06 -7.69
N LEU A 19 -8.93 0.19 -8.22
CA LEU A 19 -9.27 0.46 -9.62
C LEU A 19 -8.10 0.33 -10.58
N THR A 20 -6.88 0.50 -10.07
CA THR A 20 -5.66 0.49 -10.87
C THR A 20 -4.93 -0.84 -10.85
N SER A 21 -5.39 -1.83 -10.07
CA SER A 21 -4.93 -3.23 -10.15
C SER A 21 -5.47 -3.95 -11.40
N THR A 22 -5.49 -3.24 -12.54
CA THR A 22 -5.56 -3.87 -13.86
C THR A 22 -4.18 -4.44 -14.20
N GLU A 23 -3.73 -5.44 -13.46
CA GLU A 23 -2.72 -6.35 -13.95
C GLU A 23 -3.45 -7.47 -14.69
N SER A 24 -3.54 -7.28 -15.99
CA SER A 24 -3.56 -8.23 -17.07
C SER A 24 -4.08 -9.66 -16.75
N GLU A 25 -5.37 -9.85 -16.74
CA GLU A 25 -5.92 -10.78 -17.72
C GLU A 25 -6.23 -9.92 -18.95
N GLU A 26 -5.72 -10.27 -20.12
CA GLU A 26 -6.17 -9.72 -21.39
C GLU A 26 -7.67 -9.95 -21.41
N GLY A 27 -8.45 -8.89 -21.16
CA GLY A 27 -9.89 -8.97 -21.23
C GLY A 27 -10.22 -9.42 -22.63
N ASP A 28 -11.09 -10.39 -22.77
CA ASP A 28 -11.62 -10.88 -24.03
C ASP A 28 -12.40 -9.80 -24.81
N GLY A 29 -12.38 -8.55 -24.31
CA GLY A 29 -13.09 -7.40 -24.87
C GLY A 29 -14.58 -7.36 -24.50
N GLU A 30 -15.04 -8.28 -23.68
CA GLU A 30 -16.41 -8.30 -23.17
C GLU A 30 -16.56 -7.34 -21.99
N LEU A 31 -17.63 -6.53 -21.99
CA LEU A 31 -17.96 -5.63 -20.89
C LEU A 31 -19.04 -6.28 -20.02
N TYR A 32 -18.75 -6.34 -18.71
CA TYR A 32 -19.62 -6.92 -17.70
C TYR A 32 -20.33 -5.84 -16.91
N GLU A 33 -21.61 -6.03 -16.60
CA GLU A 33 -22.40 -5.10 -15.81
C GLU A 33 -22.09 -5.26 -14.32
N HIS A 34 -21.53 -4.20 -13.71
CA HIS A 34 -21.18 -4.16 -12.28
C HIS A 34 -22.22 -3.45 -11.42
N PHE A 35 -22.93 -2.48 -11.98
CA PHE A 35 -23.98 -1.72 -11.29
C PHE A 35 -25.04 -1.31 -12.28
N ARG A 36 -26.31 -1.33 -11.84
CA ARG A 36 -27.46 -0.84 -12.60
C ARG A 36 -28.38 -0.07 -11.67
N VAL A 37 -28.89 1.06 -12.16
CA VAL A 37 -29.94 1.83 -11.50
C VAL A 37 -30.89 2.42 -12.55
N GLU A 38 -32.18 2.33 -12.27
CA GLU A 38 -33.21 3.04 -13.01
C GLU A 38 -33.55 4.35 -12.28
N VAL A 39 -33.60 5.44 -13.03
CA VAL A 39 -33.82 6.77 -12.48
C VAL A 39 -35.31 7.04 -12.28
N ASP A 40 -35.65 7.46 -11.08
CA ASP A 40 -37.06 7.77 -10.73
C ASP A 40 -37.67 8.80 -11.64
N LYS A 41 -39.00 8.69 -11.91
CA LYS A 41 -39.79 9.60 -12.74
C LYS A 41 -39.77 11.05 -12.23
N GLY A 42 -39.59 11.26 -10.94
CA GLY A 42 -39.51 12.56 -10.29
C GLY A 42 -38.08 13.12 -10.13
N GLN A 43 -37.07 12.50 -10.73
CA GLN A 43 -35.68 12.93 -10.59
C GLN A 43 -35.47 14.31 -11.22
N VAL A 44 -34.95 15.26 -10.43
CA VAL A 44 -34.50 16.57 -10.94
C VAL A 44 -33.16 16.36 -11.67
N PRO A 45 -32.90 17.08 -12.77
CA PRO A 45 -31.61 16.98 -13.46
C PRO A 45 -30.45 17.25 -12.53
N VAL A 46 -29.53 16.27 -12.43
CA VAL A 46 -28.31 16.32 -11.61
C VAL A 46 -27.19 15.67 -12.39
N ARG A 47 -25.94 16.11 -12.17
CA ARG A 47 -24.78 15.49 -12.82
C ARG A 47 -24.67 14.03 -12.42
N ILE A 48 -24.32 13.17 -13.39
CA ILE A 48 -24.25 11.71 -13.18
C ILE A 48 -23.20 11.33 -12.12
N ASP A 49 -22.08 12.08 -12.03
CA ASP A 49 -21.05 11.85 -11.01
C ASP A 49 -21.60 12.09 -9.59
N LYS A 50 -22.48 13.08 -9.40
CA LYS A 50 -23.14 13.33 -8.12
C LYS A 50 -24.25 12.31 -7.85
N PHE A 51 -25.06 11.98 -8.85
CA PHE A 51 -26.16 11.02 -8.75
C PHE A 51 -25.67 9.64 -8.34
N LEU A 52 -24.59 9.14 -8.98
CA LEU A 52 -24.00 7.85 -8.67
C LEU A 52 -23.29 7.83 -7.32
N PHE A 53 -22.63 8.92 -6.95
CA PHE A 53 -21.98 9.05 -5.65
C PHE A 53 -22.94 8.84 -4.47
N GLU A 54 -24.18 9.37 -4.59
CA GLU A 54 -25.20 9.21 -3.55
C GLU A 54 -25.79 7.78 -3.47
N ARG A 55 -25.58 6.93 -4.51
CA ARG A 55 -26.20 5.60 -4.65
C ARG A 55 -25.22 4.44 -4.66
N MET A 56 -23.96 4.70 -4.98
CA MET A 56 -22.91 3.69 -4.96
C MET A 56 -22.17 3.73 -3.63
N GLN A 57 -22.40 2.71 -2.81
CA GLN A 57 -21.60 2.51 -1.60
C GLN A 57 -20.12 2.26 -1.97
N HIS A 58 -19.20 2.78 -1.16
CA HIS A 58 -17.75 2.60 -1.32
C HIS A 58 -17.15 3.16 -2.63
N SER A 59 -17.78 4.18 -3.24
CA SER A 59 -17.22 4.86 -4.41
C SER A 59 -17.04 6.34 -4.14
N SER A 60 -15.87 6.91 -4.48
CA SER A 60 -15.67 8.35 -4.43
C SER A 60 -16.15 9.02 -5.72
N ARG A 61 -16.44 10.32 -5.63
CA ARG A 61 -16.86 11.10 -6.80
C ARG A 61 -15.78 11.15 -7.88
N ASN A 62 -14.51 11.24 -7.50
CA ASN A 62 -13.35 11.22 -8.41
C ASN A 62 -13.28 9.89 -9.17
N ARG A 63 -13.51 8.77 -8.47
CA ARG A 63 -13.56 7.43 -9.06
C ARG A 63 -14.65 7.32 -10.13
N ILE A 64 -15.84 7.82 -9.84
CA ILE A 64 -16.97 7.84 -10.78
C ILE A 64 -16.62 8.70 -12.00
N GLN A 65 -15.97 9.86 -11.82
CA GLN A 65 -15.54 10.72 -12.92
C GLN A 65 -14.53 10.01 -13.82
N LYS A 66 -13.51 9.37 -13.25
CA LYS A 66 -12.53 8.57 -14.01
C LYS A 66 -13.20 7.43 -14.79
N ALA A 67 -14.14 6.71 -14.18
CA ALA A 67 -14.90 5.66 -14.85
C ALA A 67 -15.73 6.19 -16.03
N ALA A 68 -16.39 7.35 -15.88
CA ALA A 68 -17.13 8.00 -16.96
C ALA A 68 -16.20 8.47 -18.09
N ASP A 69 -15.04 9.04 -17.75
CA ASP A 69 -14.06 9.51 -18.74
C ASP A 69 -13.42 8.34 -19.51
N ALA A 70 -13.26 7.18 -18.86
CA ALA A 70 -12.83 5.93 -19.48
C ALA A 70 -13.93 5.23 -20.30
N GLY A 71 -15.19 5.73 -20.30
CA GLY A 71 -16.28 5.18 -21.07
C GLY A 71 -17.00 4.00 -20.40
N PHE A 72 -16.77 3.75 -19.11
CA PHE A 72 -17.37 2.64 -18.37
C PHE A 72 -18.77 2.95 -17.80
N ILE A 73 -19.21 4.21 -17.80
CA ILE A 73 -20.55 4.58 -17.37
C ILE A 73 -21.43 4.77 -18.60
N HIS A 74 -22.49 3.98 -18.69
CA HIS A 74 -23.46 4.03 -19.77
C HIS A 74 -24.81 4.52 -19.28
N VAL A 75 -25.49 5.29 -20.13
CA VAL A 75 -26.89 5.67 -19.95
C VAL A 75 -27.67 5.15 -21.17
N ASN A 76 -28.70 4.37 -20.92
CA ASN A 76 -29.54 3.75 -21.96
C ASN A 76 -28.69 2.99 -22.99
N GLY A 77 -27.61 2.32 -22.53
CA GLY A 77 -26.69 1.52 -23.34
C GLY A 77 -25.58 2.28 -24.05
N ALA A 78 -25.49 3.61 -23.90
CA ALA A 78 -24.44 4.44 -24.53
C ALA A 78 -23.50 5.05 -23.48
N PRO A 79 -22.16 5.08 -23.72
CA PRO A 79 -21.21 5.68 -22.80
C PRO A 79 -21.42 7.20 -22.69
N VAL A 80 -21.30 7.72 -21.46
CA VAL A 80 -21.49 9.15 -21.16
C VAL A 80 -20.31 9.73 -20.38
N LYS A 81 -20.13 11.06 -20.45
CA LYS A 81 -19.13 11.79 -19.67
C LYS A 81 -19.64 12.12 -18.27
N SER A 82 -18.72 12.40 -17.36
CA SER A 82 -18.99 12.70 -15.94
C SER A 82 -19.92 13.90 -15.69
N ASN A 83 -20.08 14.79 -16.67
CA ASN A 83 -20.97 15.94 -16.62
C ASN A 83 -22.38 15.70 -17.18
N TYR A 84 -22.71 14.48 -17.63
CA TYR A 84 -24.04 14.13 -18.12
C TYR A 84 -25.11 14.50 -17.09
N GLN A 85 -26.20 15.09 -17.55
CA GLN A 85 -27.36 15.44 -16.70
C GLN A 85 -28.35 14.28 -16.73
N VAL A 86 -28.46 13.60 -15.60
CA VAL A 86 -29.39 12.46 -15.42
C VAL A 86 -30.82 12.93 -15.60
N ARG A 87 -31.61 12.17 -16.35
CA ARG A 87 -33.04 12.45 -16.66
C ARG A 87 -33.93 11.38 -16.04
N PRO A 88 -35.21 11.70 -15.79
CA PRO A 88 -36.18 10.68 -15.40
C PRO A 88 -36.19 9.49 -16.39
N GLU A 89 -36.33 8.28 -15.86
CA GLU A 89 -36.39 7.02 -16.61
C GLU A 89 -35.09 6.64 -17.33
N ASP A 90 -33.97 7.33 -17.10
CA ASP A 90 -32.65 6.86 -17.55
C ASP A 90 -32.30 5.55 -16.87
N THR A 91 -31.79 4.59 -17.64
CA THR A 91 -31.15 3.38 -17.12
C THR A 91 -29.63 3.62 -17.13
N ILE A 92 -29.02 3.70 -15.96
CA ILE A 92 -27.58 3.94 -15.80
C ILE A 92 -26.91 2.63 -15.42
N THR A 93 -25.85 2.25 -16.16
CA THR A 93 -25.05 1.06 -15.88
C THR A 93 -23.56 1.40 -15.78
N LEU A 94 -22.86 0.73 -14.87
CA LEU A 94 -21.40 0.67 -14.83
C LEU A 94 -20.95 -0.65 -15.47
N MET A 95 -20.24 -0.55 -16.56
CA MET A 95 -19.71 -1.66 -17.34
C MET A 95 -18.19 -1.71 -17.14
N LEU A 96 -17.62 -2.84 -16.80
CA LEU A 96 -16.16 -3.03 -16.70
C LEU A 96 -15.73 -4.21 -17.59
N ASP A 97 -14.48 -4.21 -18.02
CA ASP A 97 -13.83 -5.22 -18.85
C ASP A 97 -13.45 -6.50 -18.09
N ARG A 98 -14.05 -6.74 -16.95
CA ARG A 98 -13.82 -7.90 -16.08
C ARG A 98 -15.14 -8.38 -15.47
N PRO A 99 -15.29 -9.69 -15.19
CA PRO A 99 -16.46 -10.21 -14.50
C PRO A 99 -16.69 -9.53 -13.17
N LYS A 100 -17.96 -9.42 -12.77
CA LYS A 100 -18.33 -8.96 -11.43
C LYS A 100 -17.86 -10.01 -10.43
N HIS A 101 -16.75 -9.73 -9.73
CA HIS A 101 -16.41 -10.48 -8.54
C HIS A 101 -17.35 -10.04 -7.42
N ASP A 102 -17.87 -11.00 -6.71
CA ASP A 102 -18.54 -10.74 -5.44
C ASP A 102 -17.45 -10.22 -4.48
N ASN A 103 -17.56 -8.95 -4.09
CA ASN A 103 -16.56 -8.30 -3.22
C ASN A 103 -16.70 -8.75 -1.76
N THR A 104 -17.45 -9.81 -1.48
CA THR A 104 -17.54 -10.40 -0.15
C THR A 104 -16.17 -10.95 0.24
N ILE A 105 -15.66 -10.47 1.35
CA ILE A 105 -14.41 -10.97 1.91
C ILE A 105 -14.68 -12.34 2.52
N GLU A 106 -14.12 -13.38 1.91
CA GLU A 106 -14.18 -14.72 2.49
C GLU A 106 -13.27 -14.79 3.72
N ALA A 107 -13.84 -15.18 4.85
CA ALA A 107 -13.11 -15.37 6.09
C ALA A 107 -12.28 -16.65 6.02
N GLU A 108 -10.95 -16.54 6.19
CA GLU A 108 -10.03 -17.68 6.12
C GLU A 108 -9.21 -17.80 7.41
N ASP A 109 -9.08 -19.02 7.94
CA ASP A 109 -8.29 -19.33 9.15
C ASP A 109 -6.79 -19.28 8.86
N ILE A 110 -6.28 -18.06 8.76
CA ILE A 110 -4.85 -17.77 8.55
C ILE A 110 -4.29 -17.22 9.87
N PRO A 111 -3.21 -17.80 10.40
CA PRO A 111 -2.59 -17.35 11.65
C PRO A 111 -2.14 -15.90 11.58
N LEU A 112 -2.49 -15.10 12.59
CA LEU A 112 -2.07 -13.72 12.78
C LEU A 112 -1.08 -13.61 13.95
N ASP A 113 0.03 -12.91 13.74
CA ASP A 113 0.93 -12.47 14.82
C ASP A 113 0.39 -11.16 15.42
N ILE A 114 -0.45 -11.29 16.45
CA ILE A 114 -1.12 -10.17 17.12
C ILE A 114 -0.24 -9.66 18.25
N VAL A 115 0.28 -8.44 18.08
CA VAL A 115 1.15 -7.77 19.07
C VAL A 115 0.33 -7.12 20.19
N TYR A 116 -0.86 -6.62 19.86
CA TYR A 116 -1.80 -5.99 20.79
C TYR A 116 -3.22 -6.13 20.27
N GLU A 117 -4.16 -6.30 21.18
CA GLU A 117 -5.57 -6.30 20.84
C GLU A 117 -6.44 -5.84 22.03
N ASP A 118 -7.46 -5.03 21.75
CA ASP A 118 -8.52 -4.67 22.66
C ASP A 118 -9.90 -4.65 21.96
N ASN A 119 -10.89 -3.97 22.53
CA ASN A 119 -12.23 -3.90 21.95
C ASN A 119 -12.32 -2.96 20.74
N ALA A 120 -11.38 -2.02 20.58
CA ALA A 120 -11.43 -0.97 19.55
C ALA A 120 -10.51 -1.25 18.34
N LEU A 121 -9.37 -1.87 18.60
CA LEU A 121 -8.34 -2.09 17.58
C LEU A 121 -7.49 -3.32 17.87
N MET A 122 -6.73 -3.75 16.87
CA MET A 122 -5.61 -4.67 17.04
C MET A 122 -4.37 -4.19 16.26
N VAL A 123 -3.19 -4.55 16.73
CA VAL A 123 -1.91 -4.35 16.04
C VAL A 123 -1.35 -5.70 15.67
N VAL A 124 -1.07 -5.89 14.39
CA VAL A 124 -0.53 -7.13 13.85
C VAL A 124 0.89 -6.92 13.30
N ASN A 125 1.74 -7.91 13.45
CA ASN A 125 3.05 -7.97 12.82
C ASN A 125 2.95 -8.86 11.56
N LYS A 126 2.70 -8.22 10.41
CA LYS A 126 2.48 -8.92 9.14
C LYS A 126 3.76 -9.63 8.69
N PRO A 127 3.75 -10.91 8.35
CA PRO A 127 4.87 -11.56 7.69
C PRO A 127 5.06 -11.01 6.27
N ALA A 128 6.26 -11.13 5.74
CA ALA A 128 6.52 -10.91 4.32
C ALA A 128 5.81 -11.98 3.47
N GLY A 129 5.45 -11.66 2.22
CA GLY A 129 4.74 -12.55 1.32
C GLY A 129 3.21 -12.51 1.46
N LEU A 130 2.68 -12.02 2.58
CA LEU A 130 1.24 -11.89 2.80
C LEU A 130 0.73 -10.58 2.18
N VAL A 131 -0.18 -10.70 1.19
CA VAL A 131 -0.88 -9.55 0.61
C VAL A 131 -1.82 -8.96 1.66
N VAL A 132 -1.93 -7.64 1.72
CA VAL A 132 -2.82 -6.98 2.69
C VAL A 132 -4.27 -7.08 2.24
N HIS A 133 -4.58 -6.69 1.00
CA HIS A 133 -5.94 -6.58 0.48
C HIS A 133 -6.11 -7.44 -0.77
N PRO A 134 -7.24 -8.17 -0.94
CA PRO A 134 -7.53 -8.87 -2.19
C PRO A 134 -7.43 -7.98 -3.41
N GLY A 135 -6.93 -8.53 -4.49
CA GLY A 135 -6.78 -7.85 -5.77
C GLY A 135 -6.46 -8.82 -6.89
N ALA A 136 -6.27 -8.33 -8.12
CA ALA A 136 -6.00 -9.17 -9.27
C ALA A 136 -4.90 -10.21 -8.98
N GLY A 137 -5.23 -11.49 -9.16
CA GLY A 137 -4.34 -12.63 -8.89
C GLY A 137 -4.16 -13.03 -7.41
N ASN A 138 -4.81 -12.33 -6.45
CA ASN A 138 -4.73 -12.64 -5.02
C ASN A 138 -6.08 -12.36 -4.35
N PHE A 139 -7.13 -13.11 -4.68
CA PHE A 139 -8.46 -12.93 -4.10
C PHE A 139 -8.62 -13.61 -2.74
N HIS A 140 -7.76 -14.58 -2.44
CA HIS A 140 -7.72 -15.39 -1.24
C HIS A 140 -6.34 -15.34 -0.59
N GLY A 141 -6.24 -15.82 0.65
CA GLY A 141 -4.98 -15.91 1.36
C GLY A 141 -4.39 -14.56 1.74
N THR A 142 -5.21 -13.53 1.93
CA THR A 142 -4.75 -12.18 2.27
C THR A 142 -4.91 -11.86 3.74
N LEU A 143 -4.27 -10.80 4.20
CA LEU A 143 -4.40 -10.32 5.58
C LEU A 143 -5.87 -10.00 5.92
N ILE A 144 -6.62 -9.42 4.99
CA ILE A 144 -8.04 -9.12 5.18
C ILE A 144 -8.86 -10.41 5.38
N ASN A 145 -8.58 -11.50 4.63
CA ASN A 145 -9.27 -12.78 4.84
C ASN A 145 -9.00 -13.33 6.26
N ALA A 146 -7.75 -13.21 6.75
CA ALA A 146 -7.39 -13.59 8.11
C ALA A 146 -8.07 -12.72 9.18
N ILE A 147 -8.12 -11.41 8.96
CA ILE A 147 -8.80 -10.46 9.85
C ILE A 147 -10.30 -10.75 9.89
N ALA A 148 -10.93 -10.99 8.74
CA ALA A 148 -12.34 -11.35 8.66
C ALA A 148 -12.66 -12.63 9.46
N TRP A 149 -11.78 -13.62 9.41
CA TRP A 149 -11.92 -14.82 10.23
C TRP A 149 -11.78 -14.52 11.72
N HIS A 150 -10.79 -13.75 12.11
CA HIS A 150 -10.54 -13.39 13.50
C HIS A 150 -11.69 -12.56 14.12
N LEU A 151 -12.29 -11.68 13.32
CA LEU A 151 -13.34 -10.75 13.77
C LEU A 151 -14.77 -11.24 13.52
N LYS A 152 -14.99 -12.39 12.88
CA LYS A 152 -16.30 -12.87 12.41
C LYS A 152 -17.40 -12.92 13.50
N ASP A 153 -17.01 -13.14 14.75
CA ASP A 153 -17.94 -13.26 15.87
C ASP A 153 -18.17 -11.92 16.62
N LEU A 154 -17.55 -10.84 16.17
CA LEU A 154 -17.75 -9.51 16.76
C LEU A 154 -19.06 -8.88 16.25
N PRO A 155 -19.93 -8.34 17.14
CA PRO A 155 -21.17 -7.67 16.73
C PRO A 155 -20.95 -6.44 15.82
N SER A 156 -19.79 -5.82 15.90
CA SER A 156 -19.41 -4.65 15.08
C SER A 156 -18.80 -5.01 13.74
N PHE A 157 -18.54 -6.29 13.47
CA PHE A 157 -17.95 -6.74 12.21
C PHE A 157 -18.98 -6.71 11.09
N ASP A 158 -18.70 -6.00 10.01
CA ASP A 158 -19.48 -6.01 8.78
C ASP A 158 -18.74 -6.85 7.72
N PRO A 159 -19.24 -8.05 7.37
CA PRO A 159 -18.61 -8.89 6.34
C PRO A 159 -18.67 -8.27 4.93
N ASN A 160 -19.50 -7.23 4.74
CA ASN A 160 -19.60 -6.51 3.47
C ASN A 160 -18.68 -5.27 3.41
N ASP A 161 -17.98 -4.93 4.51
CA ASP A 161 -16.94 -3.88 4.48
C ASP A 161 -15.70 -4.43 3.75
N PRO A 162 -15.41 -3.99 2.51
CA PRO A 162 -14.29 -4.53 1.74
C PRO A 162 -12.93 -4.23 2.36
N GLU A 163 -12.86 -3.31 3.30
CA GLU A 163 -11.61 -2.90 3.96
C GLU A 163 -11.42 -3.54 5.34
N VAL A 164 -12.47 -4.12 5.91
CA VAL A 164 -12.44 -4.88 7.18
C VAL A 164 -11.57 -4.22 8.27
N GLY A 165 -11.80 -2.90 8.50
CA GLY A 165 -11.07 -2.16 9.52
C GLY A 165 -9.65 -1.72 9.16
N LEU A 166 -9.18 -1.92 7.94
CA LEU A 166 -7.91 -1.36 7.47
C LEU A 166 -7.95 0.17 7.46
N VAL A 167 -6.88 0.78 7.95
CA VAL A 167 -6.66 2.23 7.94
C VAL A 167 -5.34 2.61 7.24
N HIS A 168 -4.48 1.64 6.96
CA HIS A 168 -3.27 1.77 6.15
C HIS A 168 -2.79 0.41 5.66
N ARG A 169 -1.78 0.40 4.81
CA ARG A 169 -1.22 -0.82 4.23
C ARG A 169 0.30 -0.75 4.12
N ILE A 170 0.92 -1.93 3.99
CA ILE A 170 2.31 -2.12 3.55
C ILE A 170 2.33 -3.10 2.38
N ASP A 171 3.41 -3.11 1.61
CA ASP A 171 3.54 -3.99 0.43
C ASP A 171 3.50 -5.48 0.81
N LYS A 172 3.15 -6.35 -0.15
CA LYS A 172 3.11 -7.82 0.01
C LYS A 172 4.35 -8.34 0.74
N ASP A 173 5.53 -8.00 0.20
CA ASP A 173 6.81 -8.52 0.68
C ASP A 173 7.48 -7.63 1.73
N THR A 174 6.82 -6.57 2.19
CA THR A 174 7.22 -5.80 3.37
C THR A 174 6.61 -6.46 4.60
N SER A 175 7.44 -6.74 5.60
CA SER A 175 7.02 -7.25 6.91
C SER A 175 6.81 -6.13 7.91
N GLY A 176 6.14 -6.40 9.04
CA GLY A 176 6.07 -5.51 10.19
C GLY A 176 4.67 -5.01 10.55
N LEU A 177 4.63 -3.96 11.33
CA LEU A 177 3.45 -3.54 12.09
C LEU A 177 2.38 -2.86 11.24
N LEU A 178 1.12 -3.29 11.47
CA LEU A 178 -0.10 -2.61 11.01
C LEU A 178 -1.10 -2.50 12.15
N VAL A 179 -1.89 -1.41 12.16
CA VAL A 179 -3.06 -1.27 13.03
C VAL A 179 -4.34 -1.51 12.25
N ILE A 180 -5.26 -2.24 12.85
CA ILE A 180 -6.56 -2.62 12.32
C ILE A 180 -7.62 -2.12 13.29
N ALA A 181 -8.59 -1.38 12.82
CA ALA A 181 -9.74 -0.97 13.61
C ALA A 181 -10.75 -2.13 13.73
N LYS A 182 -11.34 -2.31 14.91
CA LYS A 182 -12.38 -3.32 15.18
C LYS A 182 -13.79 -2.71 15.22
N THR A 183 -13.88 -1.39 15.20
CA THR A 183 -15.15 -0.65 15.20
C THR A 183 -15.15 0.46 14.17
N PRO A 184 -16.31 0.87 13.63
CA PRO A 184 -16.42 1.97 12.67
C PRO A 184 -15.86 3.31 13.21
N ASP A 185 -16.10 3.60 14.50
CA ASP A 185 -15.59 4.82 15.14
C ASP A 185 -14.05 4.80 15.21
N ALA A 186 -13.48 3.66 15.60
CA ALA A 186 -12.03 3.49 15.64
C ALA A 186 -11.42 3.62 14.24
N LYS A 187 -12.06 3.06 13.20
CA LYS A 187 -11.64 3.18 11.80
C LYS A 187 -11.61 4.66 11.36
N THR A 188 -12.67 5.41 11.66
CA THR A 188 -12.76 6.83 11.33
C THR A 188 -11.67 7.65 12.05
N ILE A 189 -11.47 7.44 13.36
CA ILE A 189 -10.51 8.21 14.15
C ILE A 189 -9.06 7.88 13.75
N LEU A 190 -8.74 6.59 13.61
CA LEU A 190 -7.41 6.17 13.14
C LEU A 190 -7.15 6.66 11.71
N GLY A 191 -8.14 6.54 10.82
CA GLY A 191 -8.05 7.05 9.47
C GLY A 191 -7.69 8.52 9.41
N LYS A 192 -8.32 9.36 10.24
CA LYS A 192 -7.97 10.79 10.38
C LYS A 192 -6.54 11.01 10.86
N GLN A 193 -6.01 10.18 11.75
CA GLN A 193 -4.63 10.29 12.19
C GLN A 193 -3.64 10.00 11.05
N PHE A 194 -3.90 8.98 10.22
CA PHE A 194 -3.08 8.70 9.04
C PHE A 194 -3.17 9.83 8.01
N PHE A 195 -4.37 10.33 7.75
CA PHE A 195 -4.61 11.46 6.82
C PHE A 195 -3.88 12.73 7.30
N ASN A 196 -4.03 13.09 8.57
CA ASN A 196 -3.40 14.27 9.17
C ASN A 196 -1.90 14.07 9.46
N LYS A 197 -1.34 12.88 9.15
CA LYS A 197 0.08 12.55 9.36
C LYS A 197 0.52 12.68 10.82
N THR A 198 -0.37 12.42 11.76
CA THR A 198 -0.08 12.44 13.20
C THR A 198 0.39 11.09 13.74
N THR A 199 0.36 10.05 12.92
CA THR A 199 0.92 8.73 13.23
C THR A 199 2.43 8.72 13.05
N HIS A 200 3.13 7.99 13.93
CA HIS A 200 4.58 7.80 13.82
C HIS A 200 4.89 6.42 13.23
N ARG A 201 5.66 6.39 12.13
CA ARG A 201 6.01 5.13 11.45
C ARG A 201 7.48 5.17 11.05
N SER A 202 8.25 4.17 11.51
CA SER A 202 9.60 3.99 10.99
C SER A 202 9.79 2.59 10.42
N TYR A 203 10.66 2.51 9.43
CA TYR A 203 11.00 1.30 8.70
C TYR A 203 12.50 1.08 8.74
N ASN A 204 12.93 -0.16 8.90
CA ASN A 204 14.31 -0.54 8.65
C ASN A 204 14.46 -1.05 7.21
N ALA A 205 15.44 -0.53 6.49
CA ALA A 205 15.74 -0.93 5.12
C ALA A 205 17.23 -1.17 4.93
N LEU A 206 17.60 -2.25 4.23
CA LEU A 206 18.95 -2.44 3.73
C LEU A 206 18.99 -1.96 2.27
N VAL A 207 19.86 -1.00 1.97
CA VAL A 207 19.97 -0.39 0.63
C VAL A 207 21.35 -0.65 0.03
N TRP A 208 21.42 -0.67 -1.30
CA TRP A 208 22.67 -0.73 -2.03
C TRP A 208 23.45 0.58 -1.95
N GLY A 209 24.75 0.44 -1.77
CA GLY A 209 25.71 1.54 -1.74
C GLY A 209 25.93 2.13 -0.35
N ASN A 210 26.89 3.03 -0.26
CA ASN A 210 27.25 3.74 0.95
C ASN A 210 26.70 5.16 0.86
N LEU A 211 25.69 5.49 1.66
CA LEU A 211 25.12 6.83 1.73
C LEU A 211 26.17 7.79 2.31
N THR A 212 26.41 8.91 1.68
CA THR A 212 27.43 9.88 2.11
C THR A 212 27.01 10.66 3.35
N ALA A 213 25.75 11.02 3.45
CA ALA A 213 25.17 11.68 4.61
C ALA A 213 24.60 10.67 5.61
N ASP A 214 24.72 10.98 6.91
CA ASP A 214 24.15 10.13 7.98
C ASP A 214 22.63 10.22 8.05
N GLU A 215 22.07 11.30 7.57
CA GLU A 215 20.63 11.55 7.49
C GLU A 215 20.28 12.35 6.23
N GLY A 216 19.04 12.28 5.80
CA GLY A 216 18.57 13.03 4.66
C GLY A 216 17.07 13.02 4.50
N ARG A 217 16.59 13.88 3.61
CA ARG A 217 15.18 14.03 3.25
C ARG A 217 15.05 13.86 1.73
N ILE A 218 14.15 12.97 1.32
CA ILE A 218 13.84 12.73 -0.08
C ILE A 218 12.41 13.21 -0.31
N GLU A 219 12.23 14.08 -1.29
CA GLU A 219 10.96 14.68 -1.63
C GLU A 219 10.72 14.60 -3.13
N GLY A 220 9.46 14.36 -3.50
CA GLY A 220 8.99 14.35 -4.88
C GLY A 220 7.57 13.85 -4.98
N ASN A 221 6.98 13.99 -6.15
CA ASN A 221 5.65 13.43 -6.41
C ASN A 221 5.79 11.98 -6.89
N ILE A 222 5.05 11.06 -6.28
CA ILE A 222 5.05 9.65 -6.67
C ILE A 222 3.84 9.35 -7.55
N ALA A 223 4.10 8.76 -8.71
CA ALA A 223 3.09 8.23 -9.62
C ALA A 223 3.58 6.92 -10.28
N ARG A 224 2.69 6.25 -11.01
CA ARG A 224 3.06 5.06 -11.80
C ARG A 224 4.09 5.42 -12.86
N ASP A 225 5.08 4.55 -13.02
CA ASP A 225 6.10 4.71 -14.07
C ASP A 225 5.44 4.58 -15.45
N PRO A 226 5.59 5.57 -16.34
CA PRO A 226 5.00 5.53 -17.69
C PRO A 226 5.49 4.35 -18.55
N LYS A 227 6.69 3.82 -18.25
CA LYS A 227 7.32 2.72 -19.01
C LYS A 227 7.06 1.34 -18.40
N ASP A 228 6.77 1.29 -17.10
CA ASP A 228 6.49 0.05 -16.37
C ASP A 228 5.42 0.32 -15.30
N ARG A 229 4.18 0.03 -15.64
CA ARG A 229 3.01 0.31 -14.77
C ARG A 229 3.03 -0.45 -13.44
N LEU A 230 3.88 -1.46 -13.27
CA LEU A 230 4.07 -2.19 -12.02
C LEU A 230 4.97 -1.44 -11.03
N ARG A 231 5.65 -0.38 -11.48
CA ARG A 231 6.52 0.45 -10.64
C ARG A 231 5.91 1.82 -10.39
N MET A 232 6.33 2.38 -9.27
CA MET A 232 6.17 3.80 -8.99
C MET A 232 7.47 4.54 -9.30
N THR A 233 7.37 5.77 -9.73
CA THR A 233 8.53 6.63 -9.98
C THR A 233 8.35 8.00 -9.36
N VAL A 234 9.45 8.70 -9.14
CA VAL A 234 9.49 10.01 -8.51
C VAL A 234 9.55 11.08 -9.59
N PHE A 235 8.60 12.01 -9.55
CA PHE A 235 8.56 13.23 -10.34
C PHE A 235 9.00 14.43 -9.48
N PRO A 236 9.43 15.55 -10.09
CA PRO A 236 9.75 16.76 -9.34
C PRO A 236 8.60 17.22 -8.43
N PRO A 237 8.89 17.84 -7.27
CA PRO A 237 7.85 18.27 -6.32
C PRO A 237 6.83 19.28 -6.89
N ASP A 238 7.23 20.04 -7.89
CA ASP A 238 6.43 21.03 -8.65
C ASP A 238 5.68 20.44 -9.85
N SER A 239 5.80 19.12 -10.08
CA SER A 239 5.11 18.43 -11.16
C SER A 239 3.60 18.33 -10.87
N GLU A 240 2.77 18.46 -11.93
CA GLU A 240 1.34 18.13 -11.87
C GLU A 240 1.08 16.61 -11.83
N ILE A 241 2.12 15.80 -12.09
CA ILE A 241 2.03 14.33 -12.12
C ILE A 241 2.37 13.77 -10.75
N GLY A 242 1.49 12.90 -10.25
CA GLY A 242 1.70 12.18 -9.01
C GLY A 242 1.19 12.89 -7.77
N LYS A 243 1.43 12.26 -6.61
CA LYS A 243 1.03 12.77 -5.30
C LYS A 243 2.28 13.10 -4.47
N PRO A 244 2.31 14.21 -3.72
CA PRO A 244 3.46 14.59 -2.89
C PRO A 244 3.85 13.48 -1.92
N ALA A 245 5.14 13.23 -1.84
CA ALA A 245 5.72 12.21 -0.97
C ALA A 245 7.01 12.71 -0.32
N VAL A 246 7.18 12.42 0.97
CA VAL A 246 8.36 12.79 1.76
C VAL A 246 8.80 11.60 2.61
N THR A 247 10.08 11.24 2.48
CA THR A 247 10.75 10.22 3.29
C THR A 247 12.00 10.81 3.91
N HIS A 248 12.13 10.74 5.23
CA HIS A 248 13.38 10.99 5.93
C HIS A 248 14.12 9.68 6.11
N TYR A 249 15.44 9.70 6.00
CA TYR A 249 16.25 8.54 6.34
C TYR A 249 17.36 8.92 7.33
N ARG A 250 17.77 7.95 8.14
CA ARG A 250 18.90 8.00 9.03
C ARG A 250 19.72 6.71 8.88
N VAL A 251 21.03 6.84 8.72
CA VAL A 251 21.94 5.69 8.65
C VAL A 251 22.05 5.05 10.04
N LEU A 252 21.83 3.75 10.10
CA LEU A 252 22.01 2.97 11.31
C LEU A 252 23.38 2.26 11.29
N GLU A 253 23.78 1.69 10.15
CA GLU A 253 25.04 0.95 10.01
C GLU A 253 25.49 0.88 8.54
N ARG A 254 26.79 1.01 8.29
CA ARG A 254 27.38 0.94 6.96
C ARG A 254 28.19 -0.34 6.78
N PHE A 255 27.98 -1.04 5.66
CA PHE A 255 28.68 -2.27 5.30
C PHE A 255 29.55 -2.10 4.04
N GLY A 256 30.01 -0.87 3.75
CA GLY A 256 30.83 -0.57 2.60
C GLY A 256 30.07 -0.57 1.27
N TYR A 257 29.38 -1.67 0.94
CA TYR A 257 28.64 -1.84 -0.31
C TYR A 257 27.12 -1.80 -0.11
N THR A 258 26.67 -1.86 1.12
CA THR A 258 25.26 -1.68 1.52
C THR A 258 25.19 -0.85 2.78
N THR A 259 24.02 -0.26 3.06
CA THR A 259 23.76 0.55 4.25
C THR A 259 22.43 0.14 4.86
N LEU A 260 22.42 -0.12 6.17
CA LEU A 260 21.19 -0.24 6.94
C LEU A 260 20.72 1.15 7.33
N ILE A 261 19.48 1.47 7.02
CA ILE A 261 18.87 2.77 7.31
C ILE A 261 17.55 2.61 8.05
N GLU A 262 17.20 3.62 8.81
CA GLU A 262 15.84 3.87 9.26
C GLU A 262 15.18 4.87 8.30
N CYS A 263 13.96 4.58 7.85
CA CYS A 263 13.14 5.50 7.07
C CYS A 263 11.94 5.93 7.90
N ILE A 264 11.68 7.24 8.00
CA ILE A 264 10.53 7.84 8.65
C ILE A 264 9.66 8.50 7.59
N LEU A 265 8.36 8.21 7.60
CA LEU A 265 7.43 8.64 6.55
C LEU A 265 6.55 9.80 7.03
N GLU A 266 6.56 10.93 6.29
CA GLU A 266 5.50 11.95 6.39
C GLU A 266 4.25 11.55 5.58
N THR A 267 4.41 10.76 4.54
CA THR A 267 3.37 10.30 3.63
C THR A 267 3.45 8.78 3.45
N GLY A 268 2.38 8.14 2.98
CA GLY A 268 2.33 6.68 2.77
C GLY A 268 1.91 6.31 1.35
N ARG A 269 2.67 6.71 0.32
CA ARG A 269 2.37 6.36 -1.07
C ARG A 269 2.82 4.94 -1.40
N THR A 270 2.14 4.31 -2.34
CA THR A 270 2.51 2.98 -2.84
C THR A 270 3.98 2.92 -3.22
N HIS A 271 4.70 1.91 -2.73
CA HIS A 271 6.14 1.70 -2.94
C HIS A 271 7.03 2.92 -2.57
N GLN A 272 6.58 3.83 -1.71
CA GLN A 272 7.25 5.12 -1.50
C GLN A 272 8.73 4.99 -1.15
N ILE A 273 9.09 4.22 -0.12
CA ILE A 273 10.50 4.03 0.29
C ILE A 273 11.30 3.42 -0.87
N ARG A 274 10.75 2.43 -1.56
CA ARG A 274 11.38 1.73 -2.68
C ARG A 274 11.68 2.68 -3.84
N ALA A 275 10.69 3.49 -4.24
CA ALA A 275 10.81 4.49 -5.30
C ALA A 275 11.80 5.61 -4.91
N HIS A 276 11.71 6.14 -3.70
CA HIS A 276 12.60 7.20 -3.20
C HIS A 276 14.05 6.74 -3.12
N MET A 277 14.31 5.56 -2.56
CA MET A 277 15.67 5.04 -2.47
C MET A 277 16.25 4.71 -3.85
N LYS A 278 15.43 4.18 -4.77
CA LYS A 278 15.84 4.00 -6.17
C LYS A 278 16.16 5.33 -6.84
N HIS A 279 15.35 6.36 -6.62
CA HIS A 279 15.51 7.71 -7.18
C HIS A 279 16.86 8.32 -6.82
N ILE A 280 17.32 8.16 -5.57
CA ILE A 280 18.62 8.66 -5.13
C ILE A 280 19.80 7.69 -5.43
N GLY A 281 19.56 6.61 -6.20
CA GLY A 281 20.59 5.67 -6.63
C GLY A 281 20.98 4.58 -5.61
N HIS A 282 20.15 4.38 -4.59
CA HIS A 282 20.35 3.41 -3.51
C HIS A 282 19.14 2.45 -3.38
N PRO A 283 18.77 1.65 -4.40
CA PRO A 283 17.61 0.77 -4.31
C PRO A 283 17.77 -0.22 -3.15
N LEU A 284 16.65 -0.70 -2.63
CA LEU A 284 16.65 -1.69 -1.55
C LEU A 284 17.29 -2.99 -2.01
N PHE A 285 18.08 -3.61 -1.14
CA PHE A 285 18.64 -4.93 -1.40
C PHE A 285 17.52 -5.96 -1.57
N GLY A 286 17.65 -6.84 -2.58
CA GLY A 286 16.65 -7.87 -2.87
C GLY A 286 15.36 -7.37 -3.52
N ASP A 287 15.22 -6.08 -3.81
CA ASP A 287 14.03 -5.53 -4.49
C ASP A 287 14.11 -5.80 -6.00
N GLU A 288 13.51 -6.89 -6.46
CA GLU A 288 13.51 -7.29 -7.85
C GLU A 288 12.93 -6.19 -8.75
N ARG A 289 11.79 -5.62 -8.37
CA ARG A 289 11.06 -4.63 -9.18
C ARG A 289 11.83 -3.32 -9.36
N TYR A 290 12.66 -2.95 -8.39
CA TYR A 290 13.48 -1.73 -8.42
C TYR A 290 14.96 -1.98 -8.71
N GLY A 291 15.32 -3.22 -9.13
CA GLY A 291 16.68 -3.59 -9.56
C GLY A 291 17.65 -3.81 -8.41
N GLY A 292 17.15 -4.15 -7.21
CA GLY A 292 17.95 -4.43 -6.02
C GLY A 292 18.50 -5.85 -5.95
N THR A 293 18.13 -6.73 -6.87
CA THR A 293 18.68 -8.10 -7.01
C THR A 293 19.98 -8.12 -7.81
N GLU A 294 20.30 -7.04 -8.52
CA GLU A 294 21.53 -6.90 -9.27
C GLU A 294 22.70 -6.50 -8.37
N ILE A 295 23.94 -6.90 -8.76
CA ILE A 295 25.15 -6.45 -8.06
C ILE A 295 25.47 -5.00 -8.47
N LEU A 296 24.97 -4.07 -7.70
CA LEU A 296 25.11 -2.64 -8.03
C LEU A 296 26.41 -2.03 -7.50
N ARG A 297 27.02 -2.62 -6.46
CA ARG A 297 28.24 -2.13 -5.80
C ARG A 297 29.10 -3.33 -5.40
N GLY A 298 30.41 -3.10 -5.27
CA GLY A 298 31.37 -4.07 -4.75
C GLY A 298 32.31 -4.66 -5.80
N GLN A 299 32.86 -5.82 -5.48
CA GLN A 299 33.93 -6.47 -6.25
C GLN A 299 33.36 -7.31 -7.41
N ARG A 300 34.19 -7.52 -8.44
CA ARG A 300 33.83 -8.39 -9.58
C ARG A 300 34.23 -9.85 -9.38
N SER A 301 34.83 -10.20 -8.23
CA SER A 301 35.32 -11.55 -7.94
C SER A 301 34.20 -12.58 -7.90
N SER A 302 34.52 -13.83 -8.22
CA SER A 302 33.56 -14.95 -8.15
C SER A 302 33.12 -15.23 -6.70
N SER A 303 34.00 -15.00 -5.73
CA SER A 303 33.67 -15.12 -4.30
C SER A 303 32.63 -14.07 -3.87
N TYR A 304 32.80 -12.82 -4.29
CA TYR A 304 31.81 -11.77 -4.00
C TYR A 304 30.46 -12.05 -4.66
N LYS A 305 30.45 -12.52 -5.92
CA LYS A 305 29.22 -12.93 -6.60
C LYS A 305 28.52 -14.08 -5.86
N ALA A 306 29.29 -15.05 -5.36
CA ALA A 306 28.73 -16.14 -4.55
C ALA A 306 28.16 -15.62 -3.21
N PHE A 307 28.87 -14.70 -2.55
CA PHE A 307 28.41 -14.04 -1.35
C PHE A 307 27.06 -13.33 -1.58
N ILE A 308 26.92 -12.51 -2.64
CA ILE A 308 25.66 -11.80 -2.94
C ILE A 308 24.53 -12.79 -3.24
N ARG A 309 24.77 -13.86 -4.02
CA ARG A 309 23.77 -14.90 -4.26
C ARG A 309 23.27 -15.53 -2.95
N ASN A 310 24.19 -15.84 -2.02
CA ASN A 310 23.81 -16.35 -0.71
C ASN A 310 23.00 -15.32 0.10
N CYS A 311 23.33 -14.03 0.03
CA CYS A 311 22.55 -12.97 0.66
C CYS A 311 21.13 -12.86 0.06
N LEU A 312 20.99 -12.94 -1.25
CA LEU A 312 19.69 -12.94 -1.94
C LEU A 312 18.86 -14.21 -1.65
N THR A 313 19.50 -15.34 -1.35
CA THR A 313 18.80 -16.55 -0.89
C THR A 313 18.28 -16.40 0.54
N LEU A 314 19.01 -15.69 1.41
CA LEU A 314 18.54 -15.42 2.78
C LEU A 314 17.37 -14.46 2.83
N CYS A 315 17.39 -13.42 1.99
CA CYS A 315 16.32 -12.43 1.86
C CYS A 315 16.02 -12.21 0.38
N ASN A 316 15.04 -12.95 -0.16
CA ASN A 316 14.66 -12.98 -1.58
C ASN A 316 13.56 -11.96 -1.92
N ARG A 317 13.48 -10.88 -1.15
CA ARG A 317 12.50 -9.81 -1.25
C ARG A 317 13.14 -8.46 -0.97
N GLN A 318 12.41 -7.36 -1.18
CA GLN A 318 12.89 -6.07 -0.68
C GLN A 318 13.22 -6.15 0.81
N ALA A 319 14.45 -5.82 1.17
CA ALA A 319 14.92 -5.79 2.55
C ALA A 319 14.31 -4.59 3.28
N LEU A 320 13.02 -4.68 3.60
CA LEU A 320 12.19 -3.64 4.20
C LEU A 320 11.29 -4.21 5.29
N HIS A 321 11.22 -3.51 6.42
CA HIS A 321 10.44 -3.91 7.58
C HIS A 321 9.84 -2.70 8.30
N ALA A 322 8.52 -2.67 8.50
CA ALA A 322 7.80 -1.67 9.27
C ALA A 322 8.08 -1.88 10.76
N ARG A 323 9.11 -1.21 11.26
CA ARG A 323 9.74 -1.44 12.57
C ARG A 323 8.92 -0.88 13.73
N THR A 324 8.44 0.37 13.59
CA THR A 324 7.69 1.05 14.65
C THR A 324 6.38 1.59 14.12
N LEU A 325 5.39 1.63 15.01
CA LEU A 325 4.08 2.19 14.74
C LEU A 325 3.56 2.90 16.00
N GLY A 326 3.32 4.22 15.89
CA GLY A 326 2.77 5.03 16.97
C GLY A 326 1.53 5.79 16.52
N PHE A 327 0.52 5.82 17.39
CA PHE A 327 -0.74 6.52 17.18
C PHE A 327 -1.44 6.81 18.51
N VAL A 328 -2.42 7.71 18.49
CA VAL A 328 -3.28 7.95 19.65
C VAL A 328 -4.45 6.95 19.64
N HIS A 329 -4.65 6.23 20.73
CA HIS A 329 -5.73 5.26 20.85
C HIS A 329 -7.10 5.92 20.68
N PRO A 330 -7.97 5.40 19.78
CA PRO A 330 -9.20 6.09 19.36
C PRO A 330 -10.25 6.26 20.45
N VAL A 331 -10.22 5.43 21.51
CA VAL A 331 -11.18 5.49 22.61
C VAL A 331 -10.58 6.15 23.84
N THR A 332 -9.37 5.74 24.25
CA THR A 332 -8.76 6.21 25.51
C THR A 332 -8.00 7.53 25.35
N GLY A 333 -7.63 7.94 24.15
CA GLY A 333 -6.80 9.12 23.90
C GLY A 333 -5.34 8.96 24.32
N GLN A 334 -4.91 7.77 24.74
CA GLN A 334 -3.54 7.51 25.15
C GLN A 334 -2.63 7.32 23.93
N GLN A 335 -1.38 7.83 24.02
CA GLN A 335 -0.35 7.52 23.04
C GLN A 335 0.02 6.04 23.14
N MET A 336 0.00 5.36 21.99
CA MET A 336 0.39 3.96 21.83
C MET A 336 1.62 3.90 20.91
N ASP A 337 2.68 3.22 21.34
CA ASP A 337 3.90 3.05 20.57
C ASP A 337 4.30 1.57 20.58
N PHE A 338 4.45 1.01 19.39
CA PHE A 338 4.81 -0.40 19.18
C PHE A 338 6.11 -0.52 18.41
N THR A 339 6.85 -1.57 18.72
CA THR A 339 8.08 -1.94 18.02
C THR A 339 8.09 -3.44 17.78
N SER A 340 8.43 -3.88 16.56
CA SER A 340 8.62 -5.30 16.23
C SER A 340 10.09 -5.60 15.99
N ASP A 341 10.51 -6.83 16.27
CA ASP A 341 11.86 -7.27 15.94
C ASP A 341 12.03 -7.50 14.44
N LEU A 342 13.28 -7.38 13.95
CA LEU A 342 13.57 -7.71 12.56
C LEU A 342 13.24 -9.18 12.31
N PRO A 343 12.54 -9.50 11.21
CA PRO A 343 12.28 -10.89 10.85
C PRO A 343 13.61 -11.62 10.54
N GLN A 344 13.59 -12.94 10.71
CA GLN A 344 14.80 -13.78 10.67
C GLN A 344 15.60 -13.63 9.36
N ASP A 345 14.92 -13.50 8.22
CA ASP A 345 15.55 -13.32 6.90
C ASP A 345 16.39 -12.03 6.86
N LEU A 346 15.82 -10.92 7.31
CA LEU A 346 16.49 -9.62 7.33
C LEU A 346 17.58 -9.56 8.41
N ALA A 347 17.33 -10.11 9.59
CA ALA A 347 18.33 -10.20 10.66
C ALA A 347 19.55 -11.03 10.23
N SER A 348 19.33 -12.19 9.58
CA SER A 348 20.37 -13.03 9.04
C SER A 348 21.17 -12.36 7.92
N LEU A 349 20.47 -11.64 7.03
CA LEU A 349 21.10 -10.84 5.98
C LEU A 349 22.03 -9.77 6.54
N ILE A 350 21.59 -9.01 7.54
CA ILE A 350 22.39 -7.96 8.20
C ILE A 350 23.61 -8.59 8.89
N THR A 351 23.41 -9.68 9.61
CA THR A 351 24.53 -10.40 10.27
C THR A 351 25.57 -10.85 9.26
N LYS A 352 25.13 -11.38 8.12
CA LYS A 352 26.06 -11.82 7.05
C LYS A 352 26.85 -10.67 6.44
N TRP A 353 26.27 -9.47 6.31
CA TRP A 353 26.98 -8.28 5.88
C TRP A 353 27.99 -7.81 6.93
N ARG A 354 27.66 -7.86 8.22
CA ARG A 354 28.62 -7.56 9.32
C ARG A 354 29.84 -8.48 9.30
N GLU A 355 29.59 -9.79 9.15
CA GLU A 355 30.67 -10.80 9.05
C GLU A 355 31.56 -10.54 7.81
N PHE A 356 30.97 -10.21 6.69
CA PHE A 356 31.71 -9.90 5.47
C PHE A 356 32.67 -8.72 5.65
N ILE A 357 32.23 -7.63 6.26
CA ILE A 357 33.06 -6.44 6.52
C ILE A 357 34.17 -6.78 7.53
N ASN A 358 33.83 -7.43 8.64
CA ASN A 358 34.80 -7.80 9.68
C ASN A 358 35.90 -8.72 9.15
N GLY A 359 35.56 -9.62 8.24
CA GLY A 359 36.53 -10.51 7.57
C GLY A 359 37.45 -9.79 6.58
N HIS A 360 37.07 -8.61 6.07
CA HIS A 360 37.85 -7.84 5.09
C HIS A 360 38.63 -6.67 5.72
N THR A 361 38.20 -6.12 6.85
CA THR A 361 38.96 -5.11 7.61
C THR A 361 40.19 -5.66 8.29
N GLY A 362 40.32 -7.00 8.45
CA GLY A 362 41.53 -7.68 8.97
C GLY A 362 42.67 -7.87 7.96
N ILE A 363 42.45 -7.58 6.68
CA ILE A 363 43.46 -7.82 5.60
C ILE A 363 44.21 -6.53 5.24
N ASP A 364 43.70 -5.35 5.51
CA ASP A 364 44.31 -4.05 5.19
C ASP A 364 45.30 -3.55 6.27
N ASN A 365 45.55 -4.31 7.34
CA ASN A 365 46.50 -3.99 8.41
C ASN A 365 47.73 -4.94 8.51
N GLN A 366 48.12 -5.59 7.40
CA GLN A 366 49.38 -6.31 7.31
C GLN A 366 50.29 -5.77 6.22
#